data_a55178c645a5836456552a0f53916ed3
#
_entry.id   a55178c645a5836456552a0f53916ed3
#
_cell.length_a   1.000
_cell.length_b   1.000
_cell.length_c   1.000
_cell.angle_alpha   90.00
_cell.angle_beta   90.00
_cell.angle_gamma   90.00
#
_symmetry.space_group_name_H-M   'P 1'
#
loop_
_entity.id
_entity.type
_entity.pdbx_description
1 polymer ?
#
loop_
_entity_poly.entity_id
_entity_poly.type
_entity_poly.pdbx_seq_one_letter_code
_entity_poly.pdbx_strand_id
1 'polypeptide(L)'
;MKQNNTVIWAVCLLSLVFTTCSSRMKRSTPEAMSSMRYLENDRIKLGIDLDLGGAVTFLSDQKNGGQNMINSADWGRQIQLSFYSGPWPYVGPNGETPAPEWAGLGWNPIQSGDAGGNRSKLISFEKRGNNAFFVRSTPMQWPHKSGIAGECEFECLYTLEDNVITLEAAIVNKRTDKTQYRACAQEMPAVYTNGPWYKVVTYLGDKPFTGEPTTTVVDKGDRKGWPWVHFYTPENWVALLDQQGYGIGVFQPEVMTFNGGFHPNDEHKGVGGEKDAPTGHIAPIGKQILDHNIRWSYKTSLVLGTLEDIRGYAKANWEVVPHPTWSFQDSRHNWYYEGDMNDSGFPIRKELDIRFKDNAALVSPVTFWEAAETPFLEIDGAFNTADGELSLSVEIQPLSKSDFTDWLNWSDSEHDVETEKQQKAAEFPAKQPVSVTQTILADGKHRTYRIHLAKSAAYRGAMKSMKIAFSNEGSAKITKIGLGD
;
A
#
# COMPACT_ATOMS: atom_id res chain seq x y z
N MET A 1 22.33 -105.90 -31.92
CA MET A 1 21.76 -106.04 -33.29
C MET A 1 21.35 -104.69 -33.79
N LYS A 2 21.82 -104.35 -35.01
CA LYS A 2 21.51 -103.28 -35.90
C LYS A 2 21.99 -101.87 -35.51
N GLN A 3 23.07 -101.53 -36.15
CA GLN A 3 23.56 -100.19 -36.51
C GLN A 3 22.52 -99.37 -37.31
N ASN A 4 22.54 -98.05 -37.18
CA ASN A 4 22.29 -97.22 -38.30
C ASN A 4 23.03 -95.86 -38.12
N ASN A 5 23.89 -95.61 -39.06
CA ASN A 5 24.64 -94.36 -39.25
C ASN A 5 23.72 -93.25 -39.71
N THR A 6 23.94 -92.03 -39.22
CA THR A 6 23.44 -90.84 -39.90
C THR A 6 24.53 -89.79 -39.89
N VAL A 7 24.83 -89.34 -41.08
CA VAL A 7 25.86 -88.33 -41.42
C VAL A 7 25.44 -86.97 -40.94
N ILE A 8 26.35 -86.28 -40.28
CA ILE A 8 26.15 -84.87 -39.85
C ILE A 8 26.82 -83.99 -40.89
N TRP A 9 26.02 -83.11 -41.53
CA TRP A 9 26.50 -82.00 -42.32
C TRP A 9 26.71 -80.82 -41.40
N ALA A 10 27.96 -80.27 -41.33
CA ALA A 10 28.26 -79.01 -40.65
C ALA A 10 27.96 -77.81 -41.56
N VAL A 11 27.01 -77.02 -41.16
CA VAL A 11 26.77 -75.70 -41.79
C VAL A 11 27.40 -74.66 -40.89
N CYS A 12 28.47 -74.07 -41.42
CA CYS A 12 29.03 -72.87 -40.78
C CYS A 12 28.11 -71.65 -41.01
N LEU A 13 27.43 -71.22 -39.99
CA LEU A 13 26.73 -69.90 -39.93
C LEU A 13 27.69 -68.81 -39.43
N LEU A 14 28.11 -67.94 -40.32
CA LEU A 14 28.77 -66.66 -39.97
C LEU A 14 27.71 -65.75 -39.34
N SER A 15 27.72 -65.54 -38.03
CA SER A 15 26.91 -64.50 -37.35
C SER A 15 27.63 -63.20 -37.41
N LEU A 16 27.15 -62.25 -38.30
CA LEU A 16 27.47 -60.84 -38.25
C LEU A 16 26.80 -60.20 -37.02
N VAL A 17 27.61 -59.86 -36.02
CA VAL A 17 27.18 -59.05 -34.89
C VAL A 17 27.11 -57.58 -35.34
N PHE A 18 25.89 -57.10 -35.65
CA PHE A 18 25.63 -55.68 -35.75
C PHE A 18 25.57 -55.06 -34.37
N THR A 19 26.64 -54.42 -33.89
CA THR A 19 26.65 -53.57 -32.73
C THR A 19 25.91 -52.27 -33.10
N THR A 20 24.62 -52.21 -32.83
CA THR A 20 23.86 -50.95 -32.88
C THR A 20 24.28 -50.11 -31.68
N CYS A 21 25.15 -49.13 -31.91
CA CYS A 21 25.47 -48.07 -30.97
C CYS A 21 24.23 -47.16 -30.87
N SER A 22 23.31 -47.53 -29.92
CA SER A 22 22.18 -46.65 -29.59
C SER A 22 22.70 -45.50 -28.74
N SER A 23 23.11 -44.43 -29.39
CA SER A 23 23.31 -43.14 -28.70
C SER A 23 21.95 -42.68 -28.17
N ARG A 24 21.68 -43.00 -26.90
CA ARG A 24 20.61 -42.35 -26.12
C ARG A 24 20.94 -40.85 -26.12
N MET A 25 20.34 -40.08 -27.05
CA MET A 25 20.20 -38.66 -26.87
C MET A 25 19.52 -38.43 -25.50
N LYS A 26 20.29 -38.01 -24.51
CA LYS A 26 19.72 -37.37 -23.32
C LYS A 26 18.89 -36.22 -23.85
N ARG A 27 17.56 -36.33 -23.87
CA ARG A 27 16.69 -35.18 -23.94
C ARG A 27 17.06 -34.34 -22.75
N SER A 28 17.79 -33.24 -22.98
CA SER A 28 17.89 -32.19 -22.02
C SER A 28 16.46 -31.76 -21.72
N THR A 29 15.99 -31.98 -20.51
CA THR A 29 14.83 -31.25 -19.98
C THR A 29 15.10 -29.78 -20.26
N PRO A 30 14.15 -29.03 -20.87
CA PRO A 30 14.33 -27.60 -21.02
C PRO A 30 14.68 -27.04 -19.64
N GLU A 31 15.81 -26.36 -19.53
CA GLU A 31 16.11 -25.58 -18.34
C GLU A 31 14.88 -24.73 -18.07
N ALA A 32 14.25 -24.88 -16.89
CA ALA A 32 13.11 -24.07 -16.53
C ALA A 32 13.59 -22.62 -16.63
N MET A 33 13.05 -21.87 -17.58
CA MET A 33 13.41 -20.45 -17.71
C MET A 33 13.14 -19.78 -16.38
N SER A 34 14.15 -19.10 -15.83
CA SER A 34 14.01 -18.34 -14.59
C SER A 34 12.76 -17.44 -14.65
N SER A 35 11.96 -17.43 -13.59
CA SER A 35 10.82 -16.53 -13.43
C SER A 35 11.24 -15.07 -13.27
N MET A 36 12.52 -14.84 -12.89
CA MET A 36 13.06 -13.51 -12.66
C MET A 36 13.24 -12.72 -13.96
N ARG A 37 12.82 -11.46 -13.93
CA ARG A 37 13.07 -10.46 -14.98
C ARG A 37 13.76 -9.25 -14.36
N TYR A 38 14.77 -8.72 -15.05
CA TYR A 38 15.58 -7.62 -14.55
C TYR A 38 15.50 -6.39 -15.48
N LEU A 39 15.30 -5.21 -14.85
CA LEU A 39 15.66 -3.92 -15.40
C LEU A 39 16.95 -3.48 -14.72
N GLU A 40 17.90 -3.00 -15.49
CA GLU A 40 19.17 -2.51 -14.96
C GLU A 40 19.72 -1.36 -15.78
N ASN A 41 20.40 -0.46 -15.09
CA ASN A 41 21.22 0.59 -15.66
C ASN A 41 22.60 0.55 -14.98
N ASP A 42 23.40 1.59 -15.14
CA ASP A 42 24.77 1.67 -14.57
C ASP A 42 24.77 1.78 -13.01
N ARG A 43 23.63 1.96 -12.39
CA ARG A 43 23.46 2.12 -10.94
C ARG A 43 22.54 1.08 -10.32
N ILE A 44 21.34 0.94 -10.80
CA ILE A 44 20.30 0.13 -10.17
C ILE A 44 20.05 -1.16 -10.95
N LYS A 45 19.88 -2.25 -10.20
CA LYS A 45 19.32 -3.51 -10.69
C LYS A 45 18.04 -3.83 -9.94
N LEU A 46 16.92 -3.83 -10.67
CA LEU A 46 15.58 -4.19 -10.21
C LEU A 46 15.19 -5.55 -10.76
N GLY A 47 14.81 -6.49 -9.89
CA GLY A 47 14.32 -7.82 -10.27
C GLY A 47 12.89 -8.05 -9.79
N ILE A 48 12.01 -8.43 -10.73
CA ILE A 48 10.65 -8.90 -10.46
C ILE A 48 10.55 -10.39 -10.66
N ASP A 49 9.76 -11.08 -9.84
CA ASP A 49 9.50 -12.51 -9.96
C ASP A 49 8.10 -12.77 -10.55
N LEU A 50 8.07 -13.30 -11.78
CA LEU A 50 6.80 -13.58 -12.48
C LEU A 50 5.99 -14.70 -11.82
N ASP A 51 6.64 -15.62 -11.10
CA ASP A 51 5.97 -16.65 -10.31
C ASP A 51 5.32 -16.10 -9.05
N LEU A 52 5.65 -14.87 -8.67
CA LEU A 52 5.08 -14.12 -7.55
C LEU A 52 4.26 -12.91 -8.04
N GLY A 53 3.56 -13.07 -9.17
CA GLY A 53 2.72 -12.02 -9.73
C GLY A 53 3.48 -10.76 -10.14
N GLY A 54 4.80 -10.83 -10.34
CA GLY A 54 5.65 -9.70 -10.68
C GLY A 54 6.03 -8.80 -9.50
N ALA A 55 5.93 -9.30 -8.26
CA ALA A 55 6.45 -8.59 -7.09
C ALA A 55 7.97 -8.40 -7.19
N VAL A 56 8.48 -7.30 -6.63
CA VAL A 56 9.91 -7.03 -6.60
C VAL A 56 10.56 -7.84 -5.49
N THR A 57 11.41 -8.79 -5.87
CA THR A 57 12.17 -9.64 -4.95
C THR A 57 13.65 -9.32 -4.93
N PHE A 58 14.11 -8.48 -5.83
CA PHE A 58 15.49 -8.06 -5.92
C PHE A 58 15.59 -6.56 -6.24
N LEU A 59 16.34 -5.85 -5.44
CA LEU A 59 16.66 -4.45 -5.67
C LEU A 59 18.05 -4.15 -5.09
N SER A 60 18.97 -3.63 -5.92
CA SER A 60 20.31 -3.30 -5.47
C SER A 60 20.85 -2.05 -6.15
N ASP A 61 21.72 -1.32 -5.46
CA ASP A 61 22.56 -0.29 -6.05
C ASP A 61 23.94 -0.89 -6.34
N GLN A 62 24.31 -0.96 -7.63
CA GLN A 62 25.55 -1.57 -8.11
C GLN A 62 26.79 -0.73 -7.70
N LYS A 63 26.60 0.57 -7.47
CA LYS A 63 27.67 1.47 -6.98
C LYS A 63 27.85 1.40 -5.46
N ASN A 64 26.86 0.83 -4.75
CA ASN A 64 26.89 0.65 -3.30
C ASN A 64 26.87 -0.83 -2.90
N GLY A 65 27.80 -1.62 -3.41
CA GLY A 65 28.02 -3.02 -3.04
C GLY A 65 27.11 -4.05 -3.71
N GLY A 66 26.08 -3.66 -4.46
CA GLY A 66 25.23 -4.56 -5.25
C GLY A 66 24.43 -5.60 -4.44
N GLN A 67 24.32 -5.43 -3.12
CA GLN A 67 23.57 -6.34 -2.24
C GLN A 67 22.07 -6.19 -2.46
N ASN A 68 21.34 -7.31 -2.53
CA ASN A 68 19.86 -7.28 -2.54
C ASN A 68 19.34 -6.68 -1.24
N MET A 69 18.46 -5.67 -1.37
CA MET A 69 17.86 -4.98 -0.24
C MET A 69 16.53 -5.61 0.20
N ILE A 70 15.90 -6.43 -0.65
CA ILE A 70 14.50 -6.86 -0.47
C ILE A 70 14.41 -8.15 0.31
N ASN A 71 13.54 -8.16 1.32
CA ASN A 71 13.23 -9.36 2.10
C ASN A 71 12.20 -10.22 1.37
N SER A 72 12.40 -11.52 1.40
CA SER A 72 11.52 -12.54 0.81
C SER A 72 11.44 -13.78 1.69
N ALA A 73 11.42 -13.60 3.02
CA ALA A 73 11.31 -14.70 3.97
C ALA A 73 9.96 -15.44 3.87
N ASP A 74 8.90 -14.72 3.54
CA ASP A 74 7.58 -15.25 3.21
C ASP A 74 6.94 -14.43 2.06
N TRP A 75 5.76 -14.83 1.59
CA TRP A 75 5.07 -14.13 0.49
C TRP A 75 4.31 -12.87 0.94
N GLY A 76 4.29 -12.55 2.23
CA GLY A 76 3.76 -11.29 2.77
C GLY A 76 4.76 -10.13 2.71
N ARG A 77 6.02 -10.41 2.38
CA ARG A 77 7.10 -9.41 2.30
C ARG A 77 7.43 -9.12 0.83
N GLN A 78 8.36 -8.43 0.42
CA GLN A 78 8.78 -7.92 -0.89
C GLN A 78 8.35 -6.44 -1.07
N ILE A 79 8.59 -5.89 -2.26
CA ILE A 79 7.84 -4.70 -2.69
C ILE A 79 6.66 -5.22 -3.51
N GLN A 80 5.46 -5.02 -2.98
CA GLN A 80 4.25 -5.61 -3.54
C GLN A 80 2.98 -4.82 -3.23
N LEU A 81 1.94 -5.09 -4.00
CA LEU A 81 0.61 -4.57 -3.75
C LEU A 81 -0.09 -5.39 -2.66
N SER A 82 -0.74 -4.68 -1.73
CA SER A 82 -1.54 -5.26 -0.66
C SER A 82 -2.79 -4.41 -0.46
N PHE A 83 -3.97 -5.01 -0.62
CA PHE A 83 -5.24 -4.30 -0.51
C PHE A 83 -6.14 -4.96 0.53
N TYR A 84 -6.98 -4.13 1.17
CA TYR A 84 -7.82 -4.53 2.29
C TYR A 84 -9.27 -4.08 2.10
N SER A 85 -10.22 -4.98 2.41
CA SER A 85 -11.65 -4.68 2.43
C SER A 85 -12.42 -5.70 3.29
N GLY A 86 -13.71 -5.48 3.51
CA GLY A 86 -14.62 -6.50 4.05
C GLY A 86 -14.94 -7.62 3.06
N PRO A 87 -15.65 -8.68 3.52
CA PRO A 87 -16.12 -8.88 4.90
C PRO A 87 -15.01 -9.28 5.89
N TRP A 88 -15.27 -9.17 7.19
CA TRP A 88 -14.38 -9.58 8.28
C TRP A 88 -15.08 -10.62 9.18
N PRO A 89 -14.62 -11.89 9.24
CA PRO A 89 -13.57 -12.49 8.40
C PRO A 89 -14.04 -12.68 6.96
N TYR A 90 -13.10 -12.77 6.02
CA TYR A 90 -13.39 -13.22 4.66
C TYR A 90 -13.44 -14.75 4.63
N VAL A 91 -14.57 -15.29 4.18
CA VAL A 91 -14.76 -16.74 3.95
C VAL A 91 -14.67 -17.01 2.45
N GLY A 92 -13.86 -17.99 2.06
CA GLY A 92 -13.68 -18.34 0.66
C GLY A 92 -14.96 -18.90 0.00
N PRO A 93 -14.99 -18.96 -1.33
CA PRO A 93 -16.22 -19.27 -2.08
C PRO A 93 -16.79 -20.68 -1.81
N ASN A 94 -15.98 -21.62 -1.32
CA ASN A 94 -16.44 -22.96 -0.94
C ASN A 94 -16.54 -23.15 0.59
N GLY A 95 -16.55 -22.05 1.36
CA GLY A 95 -16.61 -22.08 2.81
C GLY A 95 -15.26 -22.19 3.51
N GLU A 96 -14.15 -21.98 2.80
CA GLU A 96 -12.82 -21.99 3.40
C GLU A 96 -12.69 -20.83 4.39
N THR A 97 -12.19 -21.14 5.59
CA THR A 97 -11.98 -20.15 6.65
C THR A 97 -10.54 -19.62 6.62
N PRO A 98 -10.33 -18.36 6.96
CA PRO A 98 -8.98 -17.80 7.09
C PRO A 98 -8.24 -18.42 8.28
N ALA A 99 -6.92 -18.36 8.25
CA ALA A 99 -6.08 -18.69 9.40
C ALA A 99 -6.42 -17.74 10.57
N PRO A 100 -6.58 -18.25 11.81
CA PRO A 100 -7.04 -17.45 12.95
C PRO A 100 -6.22 -16.18 13.18
N GLU A 101 -4.91 -16.25 13.02
CA GLU A 101 -3.98 -15.15 13.19
C GLU A 101 -4.18 -14.01 12.17
N TRP A 102 -4.78 -14.30 11.00
CA TRP A 102 -5.00 -13.34 9.92
C TRP A 102 -6.48 -13.00 9.67
N ALA A 103 -7.41 -13.64 10.40
CA ALA A 103 -8.86 -13.48 10.18
C ALA A 103 -9.34 -12.02 10.26
N GLY A 104 -8.68 -11.20 11.08
CA GLY A 104 -8.98 -9.78 11.24
C GLY A 104 -8.65 -8.90 10.02
N LEU A 105 -7.83 -9.38 9.06
CA LEU A 105 -7.52 -8.63 7.84
C LEU A 105 -8.67 -8.61 6.83
N GLY A 106 -9.62 -9.56 6.93
CA GLY A 106 -10.76 -9.65 6.02
C GLY A 106 -10.38 -10.09 4.61
N TRP A 107 -11.00 -9.51 3.61
CA TRP A 107 -10.63 -9.66 2.21
C TRP A 107 -9.33 -8.91 1.95
N ASN A 108 -8.23 -9.65 1.78
CA ASN A 108 -6.88 -9.09 1.66
C ASN A 108 -6.09 -9.82 0.57
N PRO A 109 -6.29 -9.44 -0.70
CA PRO A 109 -5.46 -9.93 -1.79
C PRO A 109 -4.08 -9.24 -1.77
N ILE A 110 -3.01 -10.05 -1.88
CA ILE A 110 -1.65 -9.56 -2.04
C ILE A 110 -0.96 -10.16 -3.26
N GLN A 111 0.02 -9.43 -3.80
CA GLN A 111 0.58 -9.72 -5.12
C GLN A 111 1.37 -11.02 -5.17
N SER A 112 2.16 -11.33 -4.16
CA SER A 112 3.10 -12.46 -4.22
C SER A 112 2.44 -13.82 -4.01
N GLY A 113 1.56 -13.94 -3.00
CA GLY A 113 0.96 -15.22 -2.65
C GLY A 113 0.19 -15.17 -1.34
N ASP A 114 -0.14 -16.33 -0.75
CA ASP A 114 -0.84 -16.44 0.51
C ASP A 114 0.06 -16.89 1.68
N ALA A 115 -0.47 -16.88 2.90
CA ALA A 115 0.24 -17.30 4.12
C ALA A 115 0.56 -18.81 4.15
N GLY A 116 0.00 -19.60 3.25
CA GLY A 116 0.27 -21.03 3.08
C GLY A 116 1.39 -21.31 2.07
N GLY A 117 1.94 -20.29 1.41
CA GLY A 117 2.99 -20.45 0.40
C GLY A 117 2.46 -20.67 -1.02
N ASN A 118 1.15 -20.52 -1.26
CA ASN A 118 0.59 -20.59 -2.60
C ASN A 118 0.87 -19.30 -3.34
N ARG A 119 1.34 -19.41 -4.59
CA ARG A 119 1.79 -18.28 -5.40
C ARG A 119 0.65 -17.67 -6.21
N SER A 120 0.75 -16.38 -6.46
CA SER A 120 -0.12 -15.64 -7.38
C SER A 120 0.06 -16.12 -8.82
N LYS A 121 -0.92 -15.80 -9.68
CA LYS A 121 -0.92 -16.26 -11.08
C LYS A 121 -0.61 -15.11 -12.01
N LEU A 122 0.42 -15.27 -12.83
CA LEU A 122 0.71 -14.35 -13.91
C LEU A 122 -0.42 -14.41 -14.97
N ILE A 123 -0.95 -13.25 -15.36
CA ILE A 123 -1.86 -13.12 -16.50
C ILE A 123 -1.07 -12.70 -17.73
N SER A 124 -0.23 -11.66 -17.62
CA SER A 124 0.61 -11.20 -18.72
C SER A 124 1.85 -10.46 -18.21
N PHE A 125 2.90 -10.52 -19.02
CA PHE A 125 4.14 -9.77 -18.84
C PHE A 125 4.51 -9.11 -20.17
N GLU A 126 4.91 -7.85 -20.11
CA GLU A 126 5.34 -7.07 -21.27
C GLU A 126 6.57 -6.23 -20.92
N LYS A 127 7.61 -6.34 -21.69
CA LYS A 127 8.74 -5.42 -21.62
C LYS A 127 8.43 -4.20 -22.51
N ARG A 128 8.42 -3.01 -21.90
CA ARG A 128 8.16 -1.73 -22.58
C ARG A 128 9.45 -0.93 -22.71
N GLY A 129 10.00 -0.89 -23.89
CA GLY A 129 11.31 -0.30 -24.12
C GLY A 129 12.43 -1.03 -23.40
N ASN A 130 13.46 -0.29 -22.96
CA ASN A 130 14.61 -0.86 -22.26
C ASN A 130 14.53 -0.70 -20.74
N ASN A 131 13.67 0.18 -20.24
CA ASN A 131 13.63 0.60 -18.85
C ASN A 131 12.28 0.36 -18.14
N ALA A 132 11.33 -0.36 -18.78
CA ALA A 132 10.04 -0.59 -18.15
C ALA A 132 9.52 -2.03 -18.32
N PHE A 133 8.79 -2.50 -17.28
CA PHE A 133 8.03 -3.75 -17.27
C PHE A 133 6.59 -3.49 -16.90
N PHE A 134 5.67 -4.08 -17.66
CA PHE A 134 4.27 -4.13 -17.31
C PHE A 134 3.86 -5.56 -16.97
N VAL A 135 3.18 -5.73 -15.84
CA VAL A 135 2.73 -7.03 -15.32
C VAL A 135 1.25 -6.95 -14.97
N ARG A 136 0.51 -7.99 -15.35
CA ARG A 136 -0.84 -8.25 -14.80
C ARG A 136 -0.85 -9.62 -14.13
N SER A 137 -1.46 -9.68 -12.96
CA SER A 137 -1.55 -10.92 -12.17
C SER A 137 -2.88 -11.04 -11.45
N THR A 138 -3.25 -12.28 -11.11
CA THR A 138 -4.31 -12.58 -10.14
C THR A 138 -3.65 -12.81 -8.79
N PRO A 139 -3.88 -11.95 -7.79
CA PRO A 139 -3.30 -12.07 -6.45
C PRO A 139 -3.92 -13.23 -5.68
N MET A 140 -3.35 -13.53 -4.49
CA MET A 140 -3.88 -14.52 -3.57
C MET A 140 -4.41 -13.84 -2.31
N GLN A 141 -5.41 -14.44 -1.66
CA GLN A 141 -5.94 -14.00 -0.37
C GLN A 141 -4.97 -14.37 0.74
N TRP A 142 -4.23 -13.37 1.26
CA TRP A 142 -3.23 -13.59 2.30
C TRP A 142 -3.75 -14.36 3.53
N PRO A 143 -4.95 -14.06 4.07
CA PRO A 143 -5.44 -14.74 5.27
C PRO A 143 -5.64 -16.25 5.11
N HIS A 144 -5.66 -16.77 3.90
CA HIS A 144 -5.90 -18.18 3.62
C HIS A 144 -4.59 -18.93 3.36
N LYS A 145 -4.55 -20.23 3.77
CA LYS A 145 -3.42 -21.14 3.50
C LYS A 145 -3.75 -22.17 2.41
N SER A 146 -4.88 -22.00 1.75
CA SER A 146 -5.48 -22.99 0.82
C SER A 146 -5.43 -22.57 -0.65
N GLY A 147 -4.75 -21.49 -0.98
CA GLY A 147 -4.58 -21.06 -2.37
C GLY A 147 -5.80 -20.36 -2.96
N ILE A 148 -6.52 -19.57 -2.17
CA ILE A 148 -7.68 -18.82 -2.64
C ILE A 148 -7.22 -17.60 -3.41
N ALA A 149 -7.58 -17.53 -4.69
CA ALA A 149 -7.30 -16.37 -5.53
C ALA A 149 -8.14 -15.17 -5.11
N GLY A 150 -7.58 -13.97 -5.22
CA GLY A 150 -8.33 -12.73 -5.14
C GLY A 150 -9.30 -12.60 -6.31
N GLU A 151 -10.51 -12.10 -6.04
CA GLU A 151 -11.50 -11.79 -7.09
C GLU A 151 -11.17 -10.44 -7.75
N CYS A 152 -9.89 -10.23 -8.07
CA CYS A 152 -9.38 -9.01 -8.68
C CYS A 152 -8.14 -9.31 -9.52
N GLU A 153 -7.72 -8.32 -10.29
CA GLU A 153 -6.44 -8.33 -11.00
C GLU A 153 -5.58 -7.16 -10.49
N PHE A 154 -4.27 -7.39 -10.44
CA PHE A 154 -3.29 -6.34 -10.19
C PHE A 154 -2.56 -5.99 -11.48
N GLU A 155 -2.35 -4.69 -11.70
CA GLU A 155 -1.55 -4.15 -12.80
C GLU A 155 -0.40 -3.35 -12.20
N CYS A 156 0.82 -3.60 -12.67
CA CYS A 156 2.04 -2.92 -12.24
C CYS A 156 2.85 -2.50 -13.46
N LEU A 157 3.14 -1.21 -13.58
CA LEU A 157 4.14 -0.68 -14.50
C LEU A 157 5.33 -0.19 -13.69
N TYR A 158 6.45 -0.88 -13.80
CA TYR A 158 7.73 -0.49 -13.22
C TYR A 158 8.55 0.23 -14.29
N THR A 159 9.01 1.44 -14.00
CA THR A 159 9.92 2.20 -14.86
C THR A 159 11.17 2.57 -14.08
N LEU A 160 12.35 2.27 -14.63
CA LEU A 160 13.65 2.56 -14.01
C LEU A 160 14.32 3.74 -14.71
N GLU A 161 14.61 4.80 -13.94
CA GLU A 161 15.33 5.98 -14.41
C GLU A 161 16.35 6.41 -13.35
N ASP A 162 17.63 6.42 -13.69
CA ASP A 162 18.75 6.71 -12.78
C ASP A 162 18.67 5.87 -11.49
N ASN A 163 18.46 6.50 -10.33
CA ASN A 163 18.28 5.83 -9.03
C ASN A 163 16.82 5.77 -8.57
N VAL A 164 15.88 5.97 -9.47
CA VAL A 164 14.45 6.02 -9.18
C VAL A 164 13.72 4.91 -9.93
N ILE A 165 12.88 4.18 -9.19
CA ILE A 165 11.91 3.26 -9.75
C ILE A 165 10.53 3.88 -9.55
N THR A 166 9.84 4.18 -10.64
CA THR A 166 8.43 4.56 -10.60
C THR A 166 7.56 3.33 -10.72
N LEU A 167 6.66 3.14 -9.77
CA LEU A 167 5.60 2.14 -9.80
C LEU A 167 4.25 2.82 -10.05
N GLU A 168 3.65 2.55 -11.21
CA GLU A 168 2.25 2.83 -11.46
C GLU A 168 1.47 1.52 -11.25
N ALA A 169 0.60 1.51 -10.26
CA ALA A 169 -0.11 0.31 -9.84
C ALA A 169 -1.62 0.50 -9.88
N ALA A 170 -2.35 -0.58 -10.17
CA ALA A 170 -3.81 -0.59 -10.08
C ALA A 170 -4.35 -1.91 -9.57
N ILE A 171 -5.45 -1.82 -8.83
CA ILE A 171 -6.38 -2.93 -8.60
C ILE A 171 -7.59 -2.79 -9.53
N VAL A 172 -7.93 -3.88 -10.22
CA VAL A 172 -9.16 -4.03 -11.00
C VAL A 172 -10.03 -5.02 -10.26
N ASN A 173 -10.93 -4.51 -9.43
CA ASN A 173 -11.80 -5.35 -8.60
C ASN A 173 -12.91 -5.98 -9.44
N LYS A 174 -13.19 -7.26 -9.21
CA LYS A 174 -14.18 -8.06 -9.96
C LYS A 174 -15.03 -8.92 -9.03
N ARG A 175 -15.16 -8.50 -7.77
CA ARG A 175 -15.93 -9.27 -6.78
C ARG A 175 -17.39 -9.42 -7.20
N THR A 176 -17.94 -10.58 -6.88
CA THR A 176 -19.37 -10.86 -7.03
C THR A 176 -20.17 -10.25 -5.89
N ASP A 177 -19.59 -10.13 -4.70
CA ASP A 177 -20.18 -9.43 -3.56
C ASP A 177 -20.22 -7.92 -3.81
N LYS A 178 -21.43 -7.37 -3.90
CA LYS A 178 -21.69 -5.96 -4.20
C LYS A 178 -21.80 -5.07 -2.97
N THR A 179 -21.59 -5.61 -1.79
CA THR A 179 -21.63 -4.84 -0.54
C THR A 179 -20.57 -3.75 -0.58
N GLN A 180 -20.97 -2.50 -0.32
CA GLN A 180 -20.03 -1.43 -0.09
C GLN A 180 -19.52 -1.52 1.35
N TYR A 181 -18.30 -1.95 1.50
CA TYR A 181 -17.63 -2.01 2.80
C TYR A 181 -17.01 -0.66 3.15
N ARG A 182 -16.81 -0.44 4.45
CA ARG A 182 -16.09 0.76 4.92
C ARG A 182 -14.72 0.89 4.29
N ALA A 183 -14.20 2.11 4.25
CA ALA A 183 -12.85 2.37 3.81
C ALA A 183 -11.81 1.64 4.67
N CYS A 184 -10.80 1.09 4.04
CA CYS A 184 -9.63 0.49 4.68
C CYS A 184 -8.36 1.23 4.28
N ALA A 185 -7.34 1.13 5.12
CA ALA A 185 -5.99 1.53 4.79
C ALA A 185 -5.42 0.59 3.71
N GLN A 186 -4.92 1.17 2.62
CA GLN A 186 -4.31 0.46 1.50
C GLN A 186 -2.82 0.76 1.47
N GLU A 187 -1.97 -0.24 1.30
CA GLU A 187 -0.52 -0.05 1.15
C GLU A 187 -0.16 0.28 -0.30
N MET A 188 0.59 1.37 -0.53
CA MET A 188 0.78 1.98 -1.86
C MET A 188 2.26 2.18 -2.25
N PRO A 189 3.12 1.16 -2.40
CA PRO A 189 3.01 -0.25 -2.04
C PRO A 189 3.53 -0.56 -0.63
N ALA A 190 3.43 -1.83 -0.20
CA ALA A 190 4.25 -2.35 0.88
C ALA A 190 5.71 -2.49 0.42
N VAL A 191 6.67 -2.08 1.25
CA VAL A 191 8.11 -2.21 0.99
C VAL A 191 8.77 -2.89 2.19
N TYR A 192 9.33 -4.09 1.97
CA TYR A 192 10.03 -4.86 2.99
C TYR A 192 11.50 -5.01 2.63
N THR A 193 12.37 -4.58 3.55
CA THR A 193 13.82 -4.67 3.37
C THR A 193 14.44 -5.75 4.25
N ASN A 194 15.63 -6.18 3.89
CA ASN A 194 16.49 -7.02 4.71
C ASN A 194 16.93 -6.29 6.00
N GLY A 195 17.36 -7.03 6.99
CA GLY A 195 17.73 -6.53 8.31
C GLY A 195 18.72 -5.37 8.39
N PRO A 196 19.71 -5.20 7.48
CA PRO A 196 20.59 -4.04 7.48
C PRO A 196 19.89 -2.70 7.31
N TRP A 197 18.74 -2.64 6.63
CA TRP A 197 17.95 -1.42 6.42
C TRP A 197 16.80 -1.37 7.42
N TYR A 198 17.04 -0.79 8.57
CA TYR A 198 16.17 -0.84 9.75
C TYR A 198 15.73 0.52 10.26
N LYS A 199 16.43 1.58 9.87
CA LYS A 199 16.17 2.92 10.41
C LYS A 199 15.10 3.61 9.60
N VAL A 200 13.91 3.84 10.19
CA VAL A 200 12.82 4.58 9.57
C VAL A 200 13.02 6.07 9.81
N VAL A 201 13.20 6.84 8.75
CA VAL A 201 13.47 8.28 8.81
C VAL A 201 12.51 9.05 7.90
N THR A 202 11.97 10.16 8.40
CA THR A 202 11.13 11.09 7.65
C THR A 202 11.16 12.50 8.25
N TYR A 203 10.32 13.41 7.78
CA TYR A 203 10.08 14.71 8.37
C TYR A 203 8.72 14.76 9.07
N LEU A 204 8.70 15.07 10.36
CA LEU A 204 7.48 15.12 11.19
C LEU A 204 7.15 16.54 11.67
N GLY A 205 7.54 17.56 10.95
CA GLY A 205 7.22 18.96 11.28
C GLY A 205 5.93 19.47 10.61
N ASP A 206 5.67 20.75 10.78
CA ASP A 206 4.55 21.45 10.16
C ASP A 206 4.99 22.52 9.13
N LYS A 207 6.28 22.51 8.74
CA LYS A 207 6.89 23.40 7.76
C LYS A 207 7.68 22.63 6.72
N PRO A 208 7.01 21.97 5.77
CA PRO A 208 7.66 21.09 4.80
C PRO A 208 8.72 21.84 4.00
N PHE A 209 9.87 21.20 3.81
CA PHE A 209 11.02 21.64 3.02
C PHE A 209 11.62 23.02 3.37
N THR A 210 11.45 23.47 4.62
CA THR A 210 12.05 24.73 5.12
C THR A 210 13.47 24.56 5.67
N GLY A 211 14.05 23.36 5.57
CA GLY A 211 15.38 23.07 6.10
C GLY A 211 15.39 22.53 7.55
N GLU A 212 14.21 22.35 8.15
CA GLU A 212 14.10 21.70 9.46
C GLU A 212 14.64 20.26 9.41
N PRO A 213 15.22 19.76 10.53
CA PRO A 213 15.81 18.43 10.59
C PRO A 213 14.77 17.33 10.42
N THR A 214 15.21 16.20 9.88
CA THR A 214 14.42 14.96 9.81
C THR A 214 14.32 14.29 11.18
N THR A 215 13.37 13.39 11.32
CA THR A 215 13.14 12.60 12.53
C THR A 215 13.39 11.14 12.25
N THR A 216 14.15 10.46 13.10
CA THR A 216 14.18 8.99 13.13
C THR A 216 12.95 8.51 13.89
N VAL A 217 12.01 7.92 13.16
CA VAL A 217 10.74 7.40 13.70
C VAL A 217 10.97 6.10 14.45
N VAL A 218 11.71 5.19 13.81
CA VAL A 218 12.11 3.89 14.39
C VAL A 218 13.59 3.70 14.14
N ASP A 219 14.33 3.40 15.19
CA ASP A 219 15.69 2.86 15.13
C ASP A 219 15.63 1.37 15.48
N LYS A 220 16.72 0.65 15.29
CA LYS A 220 16.85 -0.75 15.68
C LYS A 220 16.53 -0.90 17.17
N GLY A 221 15.31 -1.22 17.48
CA GLY A 221 14.77 -1.27 18.84
C GLY A 221 14.32 -2.67 19.24
N ASP A 222 14.27 -2.87 20.56
CA ASP A 222 13.79 -4.09 21.20
C ASP A 222 12.25 -4.07 21.32
N ARG A 223 11.55 -3.57 20.29
CA ARG A 223 10.09 -3.55 20.32
C ARG A 223 9.54 -4.96 20.31
N LYS A 224 8.75 -5.25 21.31
CA LYS A 224 7.90 -6.43 21.37
C LYS A 224 6.52 -6.09 20.78
N GLY A 225 5.85 -7.09 20.24
CA GLY A 225 4.54 -6.93 19.63
C GLY A 225 4.56 -6.41 18.20
N TRP A 226 3.50 -5.72 17.79
CA TRP A 226 3.36 -5.24 16.41
C TRP A 226 4.32 -4.07 16.13
N PRO A 227 5.31 -4.23 15.24
CA PRO A 227 6.40 -3.26 15.11
C PRO A 227 6.08 -2.06 14.22
N TRP A 228 4.97 -2.09 13.48
CA TRP A 228 4.62 -1.03 12.53
C TRP A 228 3.89 0.11 13.22
N VAL A 229 4.32 1.34 12.95
CA VAL A 229 3.77 2.57 13.53
C VAL A 229 3.19 3.45 12.44
N HIS A 230 2.09 4.17 12.74
CA HIS A 230 1.49 5.14 11.83
C HIS A 230 1.93 6.55 12.18
N PHE A 231 2.25 7.33 11.15
CA PHE A 231 2.67 8.73 11.30
C PHE A 231 2.26 9.55 10.06
N TYR A 232 2.33 10.87 10.20
CA TYR A 232 2.00 11.82 9.14
C TYR A 232 3.24 12.62 8.76
N THR A 233 3.57 12.67 7.48
CA THR A 233 4.66 13.48 6.96
C THR A 233 4.19 14.43 5.86
N PRO A 234 4.24 15.75 6.07
CA PRO A 234 3.80 16.71 5.05
C PRO A 234 4.77 16.83 3.87
N GLU A 235 5.93 16.19 3.93
CA GLU A 235 6.86 16.08 2.80
C GLU A 235 6.59 14.83 1.95
N ASN A 236 5.60 14.00 2.29
CA ASN A 236 5.09 12.85 1.52
C ASN A 236 6.15 11.78 1.21
N TRP A 237 7.17 11.61 2.06
CA TRP A 237 8.19 10.59 1.90
C TRP A 237 8.58 9.94 3.23
N VAL A 238 9.12 8.73 3.13
CA VAL A 238 9.75 7.99 4.24
C VAL A 238 10.91 7.18 3.69
N ALA A 239 11.95 6.96 4.49
CA ALA A 239 13.11 6.16 4.12
C ALA A 239 13.37 5.03 5.11
N LEU A 240 13.82 3.88 4.59
CA LEU A 240 14.49 2.82 5.34
C LEU A 240 16.00 2.90 5.05
N LEU A 241 16.76 3.22 6.06
CA LEU A 241 18.20 3.44 5.97
C LEU A 241 18.99 2.41 6.76
N ASP A 242 20.19 2.14 6.30
CA ASP A 242 21.20 1.38 7.04
C ASP A 242 21.92 2.25 8.08
N GLN A 243 22.94 1.68 8.70
CA GLN A 243 23.76 2.39 9.70
C GLN A 243 24.52 3.58 9.09
N GLN A 244 24.86 3.53 7.82
CA GLN A 244 25.59 4.57 7.09
C GLN A 244 24.68 5.69 6.56
N GLY A 245 23.35 5.54 6.69
CA GLY A 245 22.37 6.50 6.19
C GLY A 245 22.07 6.35 4.70
N TYR A 246 22.31 5.16 4.14
CA TYR A 246 21.99 4.79 2.77
C TYR A 246 20.84 3.80 2.74
N GLY A 247 19.92 3.92 1.77
CA GLY A 247 18.82 2.98 1.68
C GLY A 247 17.80 3.26 0.58
N ILE A 248 16.55 2.93 0.88
CA ILE A 248 15.42 3.11 0.00
C ILE A 248 14.43 4.13 0.59
N GLY A 249 14.09 5.14 -0.18
CA GLY A 249 13.00 6.08 0.11
C GLY A 249 11.75 5.76 -0.70
N VAL A 250 10.59 6.02 -0.12
CA VAL A 250 9.31 5.99 -0.79
C VAL A 250 8.73 7.38 -0.79
N PHE A 251 8.43 7.93 -1.95
CA PHE A 251 7.72 9.20 -2.13
C PHE A 251 6.37 8.94 -2.80
N GLN A 252 5.28 9.40 -2.17
CA GLN A 252 3.91 9.25 -2.68
C GLN A 252 3.17 10.60 -2.58
N PRO A 253 3.00 11.33 -3.70
CA PRO A 253 2.54 12.71 -3.67
C PRO A 253 1.10 12.90 -3.16
N GLU A 254 0.27 11.86 -3.21
CA GLU A 254 -1.17 11.95 -2.90
C GLU A 254 -1.50 11.68 -1.43
N VAL A 255 -0.55 11.17 -0.64
CA VAL A 255 -0.81 10.83 0.76
C VAL A 255 0.29 11.32 1.70
N MET A 256 -0.12 11.73 2.89
CA MET A 256 0.76 12.11 4.00
C MET A 256 0.83 11.03 5.07
N THR A 257 -0.04 10.04 5.02
CA THR A 257 -0.08 8.95 6.00
C THR A 257 0.87 7.85 5.57
N PHE A 258 1.72 7.44 6.49
CA PHE A 258 2.64 6.32 6.30
C PHE A 258 2.56 5.37 7.48
N ASN A 259 2.93 4.13 7.25
CA ASN A 259 3.32 3.26 8.33
C ASN A 259 4.74 2.74 8.10
N GLY A 260 5.39 2.29 9.17
CA GLY A 260 6.72 1.72 9.05
C GLY A 260 7.26 1.27 10.38
N GLY A 261 8.33 0.49 10.32
CA GLY A 261 8.99 -0.03 11.50
C GLY A 261 10.06 -1.05 11.17
N PHE A 262 10.56 -1.69 12.22
CA PHE A 262 11.53 -2.77 12.10
C PHE A 262 11.08 -3.96 12.96
N HIS A 263 10.95 -5.12 12.34
CA HIS A 263 10.72 -6.38 13.05
C HIS A 263 12.06 -7.02 13.36
N PRO A 264 12.45 -7.13 14.64
CA PRO A 264 13.70 -7.77 15.02
C PRO A 264 13.64 -9.28 14.81
N ASN A 265 14.78 -9.93 14.91
CA ASN A 265 14.82 -11.39 14.93
C ASN A 265 14.31 -11.91 16.27
N ASP A 266 13.19 -12.61 16.22
CA ASP A 266 12.71 -13.48 17.28
C ASP A 266 13.02 -14.94 16.97
N GLU A 267 13.23 -15.77 17.98
CA GLU A 267 13.39 -17.23 17.86
C GLU A 267 14.47 -17.70 16.86
N HIS A 268 15.56 -16.97 16.71
CA HIS A 268 16.73 -17.36 15.89
C HIS A 268 16.43 -17.63 14.40
N LYS A 269 15.52 -16.87 13.79
CA LYS A 269 15.17 -17.00 12.37
C LYS A 269 16.11 -16.25 11.42
N GLY A 270 17.42 -16.31 11.69
CA GLY A 270 18.47 -15.74 10.85
C GLY A 270 19.02 -14.40 11.36
N VAL A 271 19.88 -13.78 10.54
CA VAL A 271 20.66 -12.58 10.90
C VAL A 271 20.27 -11.33 10.11
N GLY A 272 19.23 -11.40 9.29
CA GLY A 272 18.75 -10.28 8.49
C GLY A 272 19.05 -10.36 7.00
N GLY A 273 19.34 -11.57 6.50
CA GLY A 273 19.44 -11.82 5.05
C GLY A 273 18.07 -11.87 4.35
N GLU A 274 18.12 -12.12 3.05
CA GLU A 274 16.95 -12.12 2.15
C GLU A 274 15.83 -13.08 2.58
N LYS A 275 16.17 -14.19 3.22
CA LYS A 275 15.23 -15.22 3.69
C LYS A 275 15.09 -15.27 5.21
N ASP A 276 15.61 -14.27 5.89
CA ASP A 276 15.61 -14.20 7.34
C ASP A 276 14.42 -13.40 7.88
N ALA A 277 14.08 -13.62 9.16
CA ALA A 277 12.97 -12.96 9.82
C ALA A 277 13.16 -11.44 10.05
N PRO A 278 14.37 -10.93 10.41
CA PRO A 278 14.56 -9.50 10.60
C PRO A 278 14.28 -8.71 9.33
N THR A 279 13.40 -7.71 9.42
CA THR A 279 12.94 -6.91 8.27
C THR A 279 12.55 -5.50 8.66
N GLY A 280 12.95 -4.52 7.84
CA GLY A 280 12.34 -3.20 7.83
C GLY A 280 11.08 -3.19 6.97
N HIS A 281 10.14 -2.32 7.33
CA HIS A 281 8.91 -2.11 6.56
C HIS A 281 8.57 -0.62 6.50
N ILE A 282 8.15 -0.16 5.33
CA ILE A 282 7.52 1.15 5.12
C ILE A 282 6.43 1.03 4.06
N ALA A 283 5.33 1.77 4.24
CA ALA A 283 4.28 1.90 3.23
C ALA A 283 3.60 3.26 3.30
N PRO A 284 3.38 3.93 2.16
CA PRO A 284 2.38 5.01 2.09
C PRO A 284 1.00 4.39 2.24
N ILE A 285 0.12 5.07 2.98
CA ILE A 285 -1.20 4.57 3.33
C ILE A 285 -2.30 5.48 2.76
N GLY A 286 -3.06 4.96 1.82
CA GLY A 286 -4.27 5.59 1.31
C GLY A 286 -5.53 4.94 1.87
N LYS A 287 -6.46 5.74 2.42
CA LYS A 287 -7.75 5.20 2.87
C LYS A 287 -8.73 5.16 1.71
N GLN A 288 -9.23 3.97 1.35
CA GLN A 288 -10.08 3.80 0.16
C GLN A 288 -11.22 2.83 0.39
N ILE A 289 -12.40 3.16 -0.18
CA ILE A 289 -13.54 2.25 -0.34
C ILE A 289 -13.32 1.46 -1.63
N LEU A 290 -13.06 0.16 -1.51
CA LEU A 290 -12.87 -0.71 -2.66
C LEU A 290 -14.21 -1.37 -3.07
N ASP A 291 -14.99 -0.65 -3.88
CA ASP A 291 -16.21 -1.22 -4.46
C ASP A 291 -15.92 -2.47 -5.29
N HIS A 292 -16.91 -3.34 -5.41
CA HIS A 292 -16.80 -4.65 -6.08
C HIS A 292 -16.31 -4.60 -7.54
N ASN A 293 -16.41 -3.45 -8.20
CA ASN A 293 -16.10 -3.22 -9.61
C ASN A 293 -15.12 -2.05 -9.82
N ILE A 294 -14.49 -1.54 -8.76
CA ILE A 294 -13.60 -0.38 -8.87
C ILE A 294 -12.31 -0.74 -9.63
N ARG A 295 -11.87 0.19 -10.47
CA ARG A 295 -10.48 0.29 -10.88
C ARG A 295 -9.86 1.47 -10.13
N TRP A 296 -8.97 1.18 -9.18
CA TRP A 296 -8.25 2.19 -8.41
C TRP A 296 -6.76 2.07 -8.67
N SER A 297 -6.10 3.21 -8.90
CA SER A 297 -4.68 3.26 -9.25
C SER A 297 -3.96 4.35 -8.48
N TYR A 298 -2.64 4.18 -8.33
CA TYR A 298 -1.75 5.14 -7.73
C TYR A 298 -0.36 5.10 -8.40
N LYS A 299 0.44 6.14 -8.15
CA LYS A 299 1.81 6.24 -8.63
C LYS A 299 2.74 6.56 -7.46
N THR A 300 3.79 5.76 -7.28
CA THR A 300 4.76 5.88 -6.18
C THR A 300 6.17 5.82 -6.74
N SER A 301 7.08 6.62 -6.17
CA SER A 301 8.51 6.58 -6.51
C SER A 301 9.30 5.93 -5.38
N LEU A 302 10.17 4.97 -5.77
CA LEU A 302 11.15 4.33 -4.91
C LEU A 302 12.50 4.92 -5.28
N VAL A 303 13.19 5.54 -4.32
CA VAL A 303 14.44 6.28 -4.55
C VAL A 303 15.56 5.59 -3.76
N LEU A 304 16.61 5.12 -4.45
CA LEU A 304 17.79 4.55 -3.79
C LEU A 304 18.86 5.62 -3.62
N GLY A 305 19.36 5.78 -2.40
CA GLY A 305 20.37 6.80 -2.14
C GLY A 305 20.59 7.08 -0.66
N THR A 306 21.31 8.16 -0.43
CA THR A 306 21.44 8.76 0.89
C THR A 306 20.14 9.45 1.31
N LEU A 307 20.04 9.80 2.59
CA LEU A 307 18.91 10.60 3.08
C LEU A 307 18.75 11.91 2.31
N GLU A 308 19.86 12.54 1.90
CA GLU A 308 19.87 13.78 1.11
C GLU A 308 19.30 13.55 -0.30
N ASP A 309 19.70 12.46 -0.98
CA ASP A 309 19.18 12.08 -2.29
C ASP A 309 17.66 11.87 -2.24
N ILE A 310 17.20 11.12 -1.24
CA ILE A 310 15.77 10.78 -1.06
C ILE A 310 14.94 12.05 -0.79
N ARG A 311 15.35 12.85 0.21
CA ARG A 311 14.62 14.09 0.53
C ARG A 311 14.72 15.12 -0.59
N GLY A 312 15.85 15.18 -1.29
CA GLY A 312 16.07 16.03 -2.46
C GLY A 312 15.12 15.69 -3.60
N TYR A 313 14.95 14.39 -3.90
CA TYR A 313 13.99 13.91 -4.88
C TYR A 313 12.55 14.28 -4.47
N ALA A 314 12.18 14.01 -3.22
CA ALA A 314 10.86 14.36 -2.71
C ALA A 314 10.59 15.87 -2.85
N LYS A 315 11.55 16.72 -2.47
CA LYS A 315 11.44 18.18 -2.62
C LYS A 315 11.24 18.63 -4.07
N ALA A 316 11.95 18.00 -5.00
CA ALA A 316 11.87 18.36 -6.43
C ALA A 316 10.54 17.94 -7.08
N ASN A 317 9.82 16.96 -6.48
CA ASN A 317 8.58 16.40 -7.02
C ASN A 317 7.36 16.69 -6.14
N TRP A 318 7.54 17.39 -5.02
CA TRP A 318 6.46 17.79 -4.13
C TRP A 318 5.81 19.08 -4.65
N GLU A 319 4.48 19.06 -4.76
CA GLU A 319 3.69 20.20 -5.18
C GLU A 319 2.94 20.80 -3.99
N VAL A 320 3.05 22.11 -3.82
CA VAL A 320 2.22 22.84 -2.87
C VAL A 320 0.84 23.01 -3.49
N VAL A 321 -0.18 22.48 -2.82
CA VAL A 321 -1.58 22.74 -3.15
C VAL A 321 -2.14 23.68 -2.10
N PRO A 322 -2.05 25.01 -2.30
CA PRO A 322 -2.46 25.98 -1.28
C PRO A 322 -3.95 25.88 -0.96
N HIS A 323 -4.77 25.58 -1.97
CA HIS A 323 -6.22 25.47 -1.85
C HIS A 323 -6.68 24.04 -2.27
N PRO A 324 -6.58 23.04 -1.38
CA PRO A 324 -7.02 21.69 -1.69
C PRO A 324 -8.47 21.66 -2.18
N THR A 325 -8.68 21.03 -3.32
CA THR A 325 -9.98 20.95 -3.97
C THR A 325 -10.21 19.58 -4.56
N TRP A 326 -11.38 19.01 -4.33
CA TRP A 326 -11.78 17.69 -4.80
C TRP A 326 -13.05 17.78 -5.63
N SER A 327 -12.94 17.45 -6.92
CA SER A 327 -14.06 17.43 -7.86
C SER A 327 -14.48 15.98 -8.11
N PHE A 328 -15.66 15.60 -7.69
CA PHE A 328 -16.14 14.22 -7.71
C PHE A 328 -16.69 13.80 -9.09
N GLN A 329 -15.92 14.06 -10.16
CA GLN A 329 -16.34 13.74 -11.52
C GLN A 329 -16.33 12.24 -11.80
N ASP A 330 -15.33 11.52 -11.27
CA ASP A 330 -15.06 10.12 -11.56
C ASP A 330 -14.42 9.35 -10.38
N SER A 331 -14.09 10.03 -9.28
CA SER A 331 -13.40 9.49 -8.12
C SER A 331 -13.89 10.09 -6.82
N ARG A 332 -13.76 9.33 -5.73
CA ARG A 332 -13.90 9.86 -4.36
C ARG A 332 -12.68 10.63 -3.89
N HIS A 333 -11.57 10.61 -4.61
CA HIS A 333 -10.31 11.25 -4.20
C HIS A 333 -9.88 10.86 -2.77
N ASN A 334 -10.01 9.59 -2.40
CA ASN A 334 -9.75 9.05 -1.06
C ASN A 334 -10.63 9.64 0.07
N TRP A 335 -11.71 10.36 -0.26
CA TRP A 335 -12.76 10.67 0.71
C TRP A 335 -13.49 9.38 1.10
N TYR A 336 -13.88 9.27 2.38
CA TYR A 336 -14.55 8.09 2.90
C TYR A 336 -15.61 8.45 3.93
N TYR A 337 -16.33 7.45 4.42
CA TYR A 337 -17.50 7.61 5.26
C TYR A 337 -17.26 7.01 6.63
N GLU A 338 -17.81 7.66 7.67
CA GLU A 338 -17.92 7.16 9.03
C GLU A 338 -19.40 7.15 9.45
N GLY A 339 -19.76 6.20 10.33
CA GLY A 339 -21.16 5.99 10.69
C GLY A 339 -21.98 5.32 9.57
N ASP A 340 -23.31 5.49 9.60
CA ASP A 340 -24.23 4.91 8.60
C ASP A 340 -24.32 5.85 7.40
N MET A 341 -23.32 5.81 6.55
CA MET A 341 -23.25 6.55 5.29
C MET A 341 -22.70 5.66 4.18
N ASN A 342 -23.32 5.76 3.02
CA ASN A 342 -22.84 5.13 1.78
C ASN A 342 -23.16 6.00 0.57
N ASP A 343 -22.53 5.70 -0.55
CA ASP A 343 -22.89 6.27 -1.84
C ASP A 343 -23.43 5.20 -2.80
N SER A 344 -23.74 5.61 -4.02
CA SER A 344 -24.25 4.71 -5.06
C SER A 344 -23.23 3.72 -5.62
N GLY A 345 -21.98 3.76 -5.16
CA GLY A 345 -20.87 2.89 -5.58
C GLY A 345 -20.18 3.35 -6.86
N PHE A 346 -19.10 2.64 -7.18
CA PHE A 346 -18.33 2.88 -8.40
C PHE A 346 -19.09 2.38 -9.66
N PRO A 347 -19.02 3.08 -10.82
CA PRO A 347 -18.24 4.30 -11.07
C PRO A 347 -18.91 5.56 -10.53
N ILE A 348 -18.10 6.43 -9.89
CA ILE A 348 -18.54 7.77 -9.55
C ILE A 348 -18.83 8.52 -10.85
N ARG A 349 -19.97 9.25 -10.91
CA ARG A 349 -20.39 9.94 -12.13
C ARG A 349 -20.82 11.37 -11.81
N LYS A 350 -19.87 12.30 -11.95
CA LYS A 350 -20.06 13.75 -11.80
C LYS A 350 -20.33 14.22 -10.38
N GLU A 351 -20.70 13.36 -9.44
CA GLU A 351 -21.07 13.71 -8.08
C GLU A 351 -20.94 12.51 -7.14
N LEU A 352 -20.75 12.74 -5.86
CA LEU A 352 -21.01 11.76 -4.82
C LEU A 352 -22.50 11.77 -4.51
N ASP A 353 -23.21 10.69 -4.85
CA ASP A 353 -24.63 10.49 -4.54
C ASP A 353 -24.71 9.67 -3.26
N ILE A 354 -24.73 10.38 -2.10
CA ILE A 354 -24.65 9.79 -0.76
C ILE A 354 -26.00 9.74 -0.06
N ARG A 355 -26.17 8.72 0.77
CA ARG A 355 -27.23 8.60 1.77
C ARG A 355 -26.57 8.51 3.14
N PHE A 356 -27.15 9.19 4.11
CA PHE A 356 -26.59 9.27 5.44
C PHE A 356 -27.70 9.25 6.50
N LYS A 357 -27.37 8.69 7.67
CA LYS A 357 -28.14 8.80 8.89
C LYS A 357 -27.52 9.77 9.87
N ASP A 358 -28.21 9.96 10.95
CA ASP A 358 -27.81 10.82 12.05
C ASP A 358 -26.37 10.54 12.52
N ASN A 359 -25.59 11.58 12.71
CA ASN A 359 -24.18 11.52 13.12
C ASN A 359 -23.21 10.79 12.15
N ALA A 360 -23.66 10.49 10.92
CA ALA A 360 -22.74 10.02 9.90
C ALA A 360 -21.86 11.16 9.41
N ALA A 361 -20.67 10.84 8.91
CA ALA A 361 -19.72 11.85 8.49
C ALA A 361 -18.98 11.49 7.19
N LEU A 362 -18.70 12.52 6.41
CA LEU A 362 -17.79 12.50 5.28
C LEU A 362 -16.39 12.96 5.75
N VAL A 363 -15.36 12.17 5.48
CA VAL A 363 -13.99 12.42 5.97
C VAL A 363 -13.03 12.59 4.79
N SER A 364 -12.22 13.65 4.84
CA SER A 364 -11.24 13.95 3.80
C SER A 364 -10.04 13.00 3.81
N PRO A 365 -9.31 12.89 2.70
CA PRO A 365 -7.95 12.37 2.74
C PRO A 365 -7.09 13.26 3.65
N VAL A 366 -6.00 12.67 4.16
CA VAL A 366 -4.98 13.43 4.90
C VAL A 366 -4.12 14.18 3.88
N THR A 367 -4.17 15.51 3.92
CA THR A 367 -3.41 16.41 3.05
C THR A 367 -3.00 17.66 3.81
N PHE A 368 -1.92 18.31 3.38
CA PHE A 368 -1.39 19.51 4.02
C PHE A 368 -2.07 20.78 3.47
N TRP A 369 -2.45 21.70 4.38
CA TRP A 369 -2.80 23.09 4.02
C TRP A 369 -2.54 24.04 5.17
N GLU A 370 -2.36 25.34 4.84
CA GLU A 370 -2.23 26.42 5.81
C GLU A 370 -3.58 27.10 6.05
N ALA A 371 -3.98 27.19 7.31
CA ALA A 371 -5.27 27.79 7.70
C ALA A 371 -5.39 29.27 7.26
N ALA A 372 -4.28 30.01 7.22
CA ALA A 372 -4.25 31.42 6.81
C ALA A 372 -4.62 31.60 5.33
N GLU A 373 -4.35 30.60 4.49
CA GLU A 373 -4.60 30.60 3.05
C GLU A 373 -6.00 30.07 2.69
N THR A 374 -6.70 29.48 3.67
CA THR A 374 -7.95 28.75 3.43
C THR A 374 -9.05 29.12 4.44
N PRO A 375 -9.45 30.40 4.54
CA PRO A 375 -10.43 30.88 5.52
C PRO A 375 -11.83 30.25 5.35
N PHE A 376 -12.14 29.65 4.19
CA PHE A 376 -13.44 29.08 3.90
C PHE A 376 -13.36 27.63 3.40
N LEU A 377 -14.38 26.87 3.77
CA LEU A 377 -14.74 25.61 3.13
C LEU A 377 -15.93 25.84 2.21
N GLU A 378 -15.83 25.43 0.97
CA GLU A 378 -16.91 25.48 -0.01
C GLU A 378 -17.37 24.07 -0.37
N ILE A 379 -18.67 23.85 -0.40
CA ILE A 379 -19.29 22.59 -0.80
C ILE A 379 -20.31 22.91 -1.91
N ASP A 380 -20.03 22.41 -3.12
CA ASP A 380 -20.99 22.49 -4.23
C ASP A 380 -21.82 21.22 -4.27
N GLY A 381 -23.13 21.35 -4.06
CA GLY A 381 -24.01 20.18 -4.03
C GLY A 381 -25.46 20.50 -3.68
N ALA A 382 -26.25 19.45 -3.63
CA ALA A 382 -27.65 19.47 -3.22
C ALA A 382 -27.81 18.57 -2.00
N PHE A 383 -28.35 19.09 -0.90
CA PHE A 383 -28.69 18.31 0.30
C PHE A 383 -30.21 18.23 0.43
N ASN A 384 -30.72 17.09 0.88
CA ASN A 384 -32.13 16.85 1.07
C ASN A 384 -32.40 16.11 2.38
N THR A 385 -33.17 16.75 3.27
CA THR A 385 -33.66 16.19 4.54
C THR A 385 -35.17 16.39 4.66
N ALA A 386 -35.83 15.67 5.56
CA ALA A 386 -37.26 15.81 5.77
C ALA A 386 -37.69 17.21 6.20
N ASP A 387 -36.86 17.85 7.02
CA ASP A 387 -37.13 19.19 7.59
C ASP A 387 -36.69 20.35 6.69
N GLY A 388 -35.98 20.04 5.59
CA GLY A 388 -35.45 21.05 4.67
C GLY A 388 -34.24 21.80 5.19
N GLU A 389 -33.71 21.43 6.36
CA GLU A 389 -32.52 22.01 7.01
C GLU A 389 -31.57 20.91 7.46
N LEU A 390 -30.26 21.21 7.45
CA LEU A 390 -29.21 20.30 7.90
C LEU A 390 -28.12 21.10 8.62
N SER A 391 -27.73 20.67 9.81
CA SER A 391 -26.54 21.19 10.47
C SER A 391 -25.32 20.37 10.07
N LEU A 392 -24.33 21.06 9.49
CA LEU A 392 -23.00 20.54 9.19
C LEU A 392 -22.05 20.89 10.33
N SER A 393 -21.47 19.89 10.97
CA SER A 393 -20.40 20.07 11.94
C SER A 393 -19.07 19.71 11.29
N VAL A 394 -18.25 20.72 11.03
CA VAL A 394 -16.92 20.56 10.41
C VAL A 394 -15.88 20.53 11.50
N GLU A 395 -15.24 19.38 11.66
CA GLU A 395 -14.12 19.19 12.56
C GLU A 395 -12.82 19.12 11.74
N ILE A 396 -11.85 20.00 12.04
CA ILE A 396 -10.58 20.09 11.32
C ILE A 396 -9.46 19.68 12.26
N GLN A 397 -8.63 18.78 11.79
CA GLN A 397 -7.48 18.27 12.53
C GLN A 397 -6.24 19.11 12.17
N PRO A 398 -5.67 19.84 13.15
CA PRO A 398 -4.38 20.51 12.93
C PRO A 398 -3.27 19.47 12.78
N LEU A 399 -2.29 19.79 11.93
CA LEU A 399 -1.06 19.03 11.88
C LEU A 399 -0.23 19.29 13.13
N SER A 400 0.19 18.25 13.81
CA SER A 400 0.94 18.34 15.06
C SER A 400 2.02 17.27 15.09
N LYS A 401 3.16 17.60 15.68
CA LYS A 401 4.20 16.59 15.96
C LYS A 401 3.72 15.47 16.89
N SER A 402 2.67 15.71 17.68
CA SER A 402 2.06 14.71 18.54
C SER A 402 1.29 13.62 17.77
N ASP A 403 0.96 13.84 16.50
CA ASP A 403 0.36 12.80 15.64
C ASP A 403 1.27 11.58 15.49
N PHE A 404 2.54 11.75 15.81
CA PHE A 404 3.53 10.72 15.95
C PHE A 404 3.32 9.81 17.18
N THR A 405 2.64 10.26 18.21
CA THR A 405 2.42 9.50 19.45
C THR A 405 1.31 8.46 19.36
N ASP A 406 0.48 8.50 18.31
CA ASP A 406 -0.59 7.51 18.12
C ASP A 406 -0.05 6.07 18.02
N TRP A 407 1.17 5.88 17.59
CA TRP A 407 1.80 4.59 17.50
C TRP A 407 2.12 3.96 18.87
N LEU A 408 2.32 4.76 19.92
CA LEU A 408 2.52 4.27 21.28
C LEU A 408 1.29 3.52 21.82
N ASN A 409 0.12 3.73 21.21
CA ASN A 409 -1.12 3.02 21.56
C ASN A 409 -1.15 1.56 21.09
N TRP A 410 -0.22 1.16 20.23
CA TRP A 410 -0.18 -0.18 19.63
C TRP A 410 0.84 -1.09 20.29
N SER A 411 1.64 -0.59 21.23
CA SER A 411 2.66 -1.40 21.86
C SER A 411 2.07 -2.28 22.95
N ASP A 412 2.54 -3.51 23.01
CA ASP A 412 2.18 -4.50 24.01
C ASP A 412 2.56 -4.08 25.44
N SER A 413 1.86 -4.70 26.39
CA SER A 413 1.90 -4.49 27.84
C SER A 413 3.26 -4.72 28.53
N GLU A 414 4.33 -5.04 27.80
CA GLU A 414 5.64 -5.33 28.38
C GLU A 414 6.65 -4.17 28.31
N HIS A 415 6.32 -3.09 27.56
CA HIS A 415 7.08 -1.83 27.63
C HIS A 415 6.37 -0.87 28.58
N ASP A 416 7.14 -0.02 29.25
CA ASP A 416 6.57 1.10 30.01
C ASP A 416 6.06 2.19 29.03
N VAL A 417 5.07 1.78 28.24
CA VAL A 417 4.42 2.57 27.21
C VAL A 417 3.85 3.84 27.78
N GLU A 418 3.37 3.80 29.00
CA GLU A 418 2.74 4.96 29.63
C GLU A 418 3.77 6.05 29.95
N THR A 419 4.94 5.68 30.44
CA THR A 419 6.05 6.63 30.65
C THR A 419 6.54 7.20 29.32
N GLU A 420 6.70 6.39 28.27
CA GLU A 420 7.13 6.85 26.96
C GLU A 420 6.08 7.78 26.32
N LYS A 421 4.79 7.46 26.43
CA LYS A 421 3.68 8.35 26.02
C LYS A 421 3.71 9.69 26.74
N GLN A 422 3.89 9.69 28.06
CA GLN A 422 3.93 10.92 28.85
C GLN A 422 5.14 11.79 28.46
N GLN A 423 6.30 11.20 28.23
CA GLN A 423 7.49 11.91 27.77
C GLN A 423 7.26 12.52 26.38
N LYS A 424 6.73 11.75 25.41
CA LYS A 424 6.43 12.22 24.07
C LYS A 424 5.31 13.27 24.04
N ALA A 425 4.27 13.09 24.84
CA ALA A 425 3.20 14.09 24.96
C ALA A 425 3.69 15.42 25.55
N ALA A 426 4.67 15.38 26.46
CA ALA A 426 5.29 16.59 26.99
C ALA A 426 6.18 17.28 25.96
N GLU A 427 6.90 16.51 25.12
CA GLU A 427 7.73 17.01 24.03
C GLU A 427 6.91 17.57 22.86
N PHE A 428 5.77 16.92 22.54
CA PHE A 428 4.91 17.23 21.41
C PHE A 428 3.44 17.33 21.83
N PRO A 429 2.99 18.43 22.45
CA PRO A 429 1.60 18.54 22.90
C PRO A 429 0.61 18.50 21.75
N ALA A 430 -0.44 17.69 21.90
CA ALA A 430 -1.49 17.59 20.89
C ALA A 430 -2.24 18.92 20.72
N LYS A 431 -2.42 19.32 19.48
CA LYS A 431 -3.32 20.44 19.14
C LYS A 431 -4.76 19.91 19.14
N GLN A 432 -5.68 20.69 19.73
CA GLN A 432 -7.09 20.31 19.74
C GLN A 432 -7.72 20.51 18.36
N PRO A 433 -8.66 19.63 17.95
CA PRO A 433 -9.43 19.83 16.73
C PRO A 433 -10.17 21.17 16.73
N VAL A 434 -10.32 21.75 15.57
CA VAL A 434 -11.12 22.96 15.35
C VAL A 434 -12.50 22.56 14.90
N SER A 435 -13.55 23.02 15.60
CA SER A 435 -14.94 22.71 15.23
C SER A 435 -15.67 23.98 14.80
N VAL A 436 -16.38 23.90 13.67
CA VAL A 436 -17.27 24.93 13.17
C VAL A 436 -18.59 24.28 12.75
N THR A 437 -19.71 24.84 13.23
CA THR A 437 -21.04 24.33 12.87
C THR A 437 -21.79 25.40 12.07
N GLN A 438 -22.48 24.95 11.03
CA GLN A 438 -23.34 25.79 10.21
C GLN A 438 -24.59 25.04 9.76
N THR A 439 -25.78 25.64 9.98
CA THR A 439 -27.02 25.13 9.40
C THR A 439 -27.16 25.62 7.97
N ILE A 440 -27.54 24.71 7.08
CA ILE A 440 -27.72 24.94 5.65
C ILE A 440 -29.14 24.55 5.22
N LEU A 441 -29.60 25.11 4.10
CA LEU A 441 -30.83 24.66 3.44
C LEU A 441 -30.60 23.30 2.79
N ALA A 442 -31.49 22.35 3.06
CA ALA A 442 -31.44 20.98 2.58
C ALA A 442 -32.76 20.59 1.85
N ASP A 443 -33.17 21.44 0.90
CA ASP A 443 -34.42 21.32 0.11
C ASP A 443 -34.24 20.61 -1.24
N GLY A 444 -33.09 19.93 -1.44
CA GLY A 444 -32.76 19.19 -2.66
C GLY A 444 -32.27 20.05 -3.83
N LYS A 445 -32.11 21.37 -3.66
CA LYS A 445 -31.61 22.23 -4.72
C LYS A 445 -30.10 22.40 -4.65
N HIS A 446 -29.45 22.36 -5.79
CA HIS A 446 -28.00 22.56 -5.91
C HIS A 446 -27.60 23.98 -5.54
N ARG A 447 -26.57 24.13 -4.67
CA ARG A 447 -26.01 25.40 -4.19
C ARG A 447 -24.53 25.24 -3.89
N THR A 448 -23.84 26.37 -3.81
CA THR A 448 -22.54 26.47 -3.14
C THR A 448 -22.77 26.89 -1.70
N TYR A 449 -22.39 26.03 -0.78
CA TYR A 449 -22.43 26.30 0.66
C TYR A 449 -21.04 26.72 1.12
N ARG A 450 -20.96 27.93 1.70
CA ARG A 450 -19.70 28.51 2.14
C ARG A 450 -19.66 28.57 3.67
N ILE A 451 -18.71 27.86 4.28
CA ILE A 451 -18.51 27.76 5.71
C ILE A 451 -17.25 28.54 6.10
N HIS A 452 -17.40 29.55 6.97
CA HIS A 452 -16.31 30.44 7.37
C HIS A 452 -15.50 29.79 8.51
N LEU A 453 -14.41 29.10 8.20
CA LEU A 453 -13.54 28.38 9.14
C LEU A 453 -12.76 29.36 10.04
N ALA A 454 -12.28 30.45 9.47
CA ALA A 454 -11.51 31.48 10.18
C ALA A 454 -12.31 32.24 11.26
N LYS A 455 -13.63 32.02 11.40
CA LYS A 455 -14.39 32.45 12.58
C LYS A 455 -13.88 31.84 13.89
N SER A 456 -13.30 30.65 13.82
CA SER A 456 -12.68 30.00 14.97
C SER A 456 -11.26 30.49 15.17
N ALA A 457 -10.95 31.12 16.29
CA ALA A 457 -9.59 31.58 16.62
C ALA A 457 -8.59 30.39 16.73
N ALA A 458 -9.08 29.16 16.88
CA ALA A 458 -8.27 27.95 16.87
C ALA A 458 -7.84 27.52 15.46
N TYR A 459 -8.49 28.00 14.39
CA TYR A 459 -8.15 27.69 13.01
C TYR A 459 -6.93 28.50 12.57
N ARG A 460 -5.74 27.97 12.83
CA ARG A 460 -4.45 28.63 12.56
C ARG A 460 -3.31 27.63 12.40
N GLY A 461 -2.33 27.95 11.55
CA GLY A 461 -1.16 27.11 11.23
C GLY A 461 -1.54 25.96 10.31
N ALA A 462 -0.70 24.95 10.29
CA ALA A 462 -0.85 23.80 9.41
C ALA A 462 -2.00 22.87 9.85
N MET A 463 -2.79 22.42 8.87
CA MET A 463 -3.89 21.49 9.00
C MET A 463 -3.63 20.23 8.18
N LYS A 464 -4.35 19.12 8.47
CA LYS A 464 -4.12 17.84 7.78
C LYS A 464 -5.37 17.09 7.30
N SER A 465 -6.52 17.31 7.91
CA SER A 465 -7.76 16.61 7.50
C SER A 465 -9.00 17.31 8.05
N MET A 466 -10.14 17.01 7.47
CA MET A 466 -11.44 17.46 7.95
C MET A 466 -12.46 16.34 7.98
N LYS A 467 -13.40 16.42 8.91
CA LYS A 467 -14.57 15.59 9.05
C LYS A 467 -15.82 16.47 9.02
N ILE A 468 -16.75 16.16 8.12
CA ILE A 468 -18.02 16.88 7.97
C ILE A 468 -19.13 15.92 8.46
N ALA A 469 -19.63 16.16 9.67
CA ALA A 469 -20.70 15.38 10.26
C ALA A 469 -22.08 16.01 9.98
N PHE A 470 -23.09 15.18 9.79
CA PHE A 470 -24.46 15.53 9.46
C PHE A 470 -25.40 15.29 10.66
N SER A 471 -26.24 16.26 11.00
CA SER A 471 -27.09 16.20 12.20
C SER A 471 -28.34 15.33 12.06
N ASN A 472 -28.79 15.06 10.83
CA ASN A 472 -30.04 14.36 10.53
C ASN A 472 -29.82 13.31 9.45
N GLU A 473 -30.77 12.41 9.26
CA GLU A 473 -30.79 11.53 8.11
C GLU A 473 -31.20 12.27 6.81
N GLY A 474 -30.64 11.85 5.68
CA GLY A 474 -30.93 12.45 4.41
C GLY A 474 -30.11 11.89 3.25
N SER A 475 -30.05 12.69 2.20
CA SER A 475 -29.20 12.43 1.03
C SER A 475 -28.51 13.69 0.55
N ALA A 476 -27.39 13.51 -0.13
CA ALA A 476 -26.72 14.61 -0.81
C ALA A 476 -26.11 14.18 -2.14
N LYS A 477 -26.02 15.13 -3.06
CA LYS A 477 -25.31 15.05 -4.31
C LYS A 477 -24.24 16.12 -4.31
N ILE A 478 -22.98 15.71 -4.09
CA ILE A 478 -21.86 16.62 -3.92
C ILE A 478 -20.96 16.54 -5.16
N THR A 479 -20.81 17.65 -5.86
CA THR A 479 -19.98 17.73 -7.07
C THR A 479 -18.55 18.16 -6.76
N LYS A 480 -18.37 18.96 -5.69
CA LYS A 480 -17.05 19.53 -5.33
C LYS A 480 -17.01 19.87 -3.85
N ILE A 481 -15.86 19.67 -3.24
CA ILE A 481 -15.46 20.24 -1.95
C ILE A 481 -14.14 20.94 -2.15
N GLY A 482 -13.97 22.14 -1.59
CA GLY A 482 -12.72 22.89 -1.71
C GLY A 482 -12.47 23.79 -0.52
N LEU A 483 -11.19 24.07 -0.27
CA LEU A 483 -10.71 25.07 0.67
C LEU A 483 -10.21 26.27 -0.13
N GLY A 484 -10.47 27.49 0.33
CA GLY A 484 -10.04 28.68 -0.40
C GLY A 484 -10.35 30.00 0.33
N ASP A 485 -10.18 31.11 -0.42
CA ASP A 485 -10.40 32.52 0.02
C ASP A 485 -11.87 32.90 0.18
#